data_00d3ae39c71c06e899205f66fa68b933
#
_entry.id   00d3ae39c71c06e899205f66fa68b933
#
_cell.length_a   1.000
_cell.length_b   1.000
_cell.length_c   1.000
_cell.angle_alpha   90.00
_cell.angle_beta   90.00
_cell.angle_gamma   90.00
#
_symmetry.space_group_name_H-M   'P 1'
#
loop_
_entity.id
_entity.type
_entity.pdbx_description
1 polymer ?
#
loop_
_entity_poly.entity_id
_entity_poly.type
_entity_poly.pdbx_seq_one_letter_code
_entity_poly.pdbx_strand_id
1 'polypeptide(L)'
;MRLSQQEIHRTPAWIDCASFWTHVTTDGLWPFLGEANLGFARGDAARNLLNQMSASLALASGAHGFFATRPVAPWWQPGGTIEATSFYDTGDLKRTLERLVDFDRLNAGTERFSVGAVNVRTGNFVYFDTTTHTIRPEHVMASGALPPGFPAIEIEGEHYWDGGLVSNTPLQWVADAQPRRDTLAFQVDLWSARGEFPRNMLEVMTREKEIRYSSRTRAGTDQFKHVQRLRRAVAGLLEKLPDDLRNSPEAQLLRPAVDRKVYNLVHLIYGARNYEGHSKDYEFSRVSMEEHWRAGYHDARRTLRHREVLERPTNHEGVFTFDLAIDGRE
;
A
#
# COMPACT_ATOMS: atom_id res chain seq x y z
N MET A 1 18.69 6.01 19.52
CA MET A 1 19.68 5.11 18.85
C MET A 1 19.45 5.35 17.35
N ARG A 2 20.32 6.12 16.71
CA ARG A 2 20.24 6.34 15.24
C ARG A 2 20.55 5.02 14.57
N LEU A 3 19.66 4.53 13.74
CA LEU A 3 19.98 3.43 12.84
C LEU A 3 21.15 3.91 11.98
N SER A 4 22.26 3.19 11.96
CA SER A 4 23.39 3.56 11.14
C SER A 4 22.97 3.47 9.68
N GLN A 5 23.38 4.40 8.84
CA GLN A 5 23.12 4.37 7.39
C GLN A 5 23.57 3.04 6.75
N GLN A 6 24.50 2.31 7.38
CA GLN A 6 24.98 1.00 6.94
C GLN A 6 23.95 -0.15 7.07
N GLU A 7 22.96 -0.04 7.97
CA GLU A 7 21.91 -1.08 8.09
C GLU A 7 20.79 -0.92 7.05
N ILE A 8 20.61 0.29 6.52
CA ILE A 8 19.61 0.61 5.49
C ILE A 8 20.07 0.14 4.09
N HIS A 9 21.39 0.06 3.84
CA HIS A 9 21.97 -0.23 2.52
C HIS A 9 22.16 -1.71 2.17
N ARG A 10 21.59 -2.65 2.90
CA ARG A 10 21.75 -4.10 2.63
C ARG A 10 20.68 -4.75 1.77
N THR A 11 19.77 -3.99 1.19
CA THR A 11 18.86 -4.55 0.18
C THR A 11 19.47 -4.42 -1.20
N PRO A 12 19.64 -5.51 -1.96
CA PRO A 12 19.91 -5.43 -3.39
C PRO A 12 18.63 -4.96 -4.09
N ALA A 13 18.16 -3.78 -3.75
CA ALA A 13 16.88 -3.28 -4.20
C ALA A 13 17.06 -2.55 -5.53
N TRP A 14 16.16 -2.79 -6.46
CA TRP A 14 15.94 -1.99 -7.65
C TRP A 14 15.41 -0.57 -7.32
N ILE A 15 15.07 -0.31 -6.06
CA ILE A 15 14.68 1.00 -5.51
C ILE A 15 15.35 1.26 -4.16
N ASP A 16 15.88 2.45 -3.97
CA ASP A 16 16.31 2.96 -2.67
C ASP A 16 15.16 3.73 -1.99
N CYS A 17 14.29 2.98 -1.29
CA CYS A 17 13.17 3.55 -0.56
C CYS A 17 13.59 4.59 0.49
N ALA A 18 14.73 4.39 1.17
CA ALA A 18 15.20 5.33 2.18
C ALA A 18 15.60 6.67 1.56
N SER A 19 16.32 6.63 0.43
CA SER A 19 16.66 7.83 -0.33
C SER A 19 15.42 8.52 -0.90
N PHE A 20 14.43 7.77 -1.38
CA PHE A 20 13.17 8.34 -1.85
C PHE A 20 12.48 9.14 -0.73
N TRP A 21 12.20 8.50 0.40
CA TRP A 21 11.53 9.18 1.52
C TRP A 21 12.34 10.31 2.11
N THR A 22 13.68 10.17 2.14
CA THR A 22 14.57 11.26 2.56
C THR A 22 14.50 12.44 1.59
N HIS A 23 14.34 12.21 0.32
CA HIS A 23 14.27 13.24 -0.71
C HIS A 23 12.96 14.02 -0.70
N VAL A 24 11.82 13.32 -0.55
CA VAL A 24 10.49 13.94 -0.62
C VAL A 24 10.01 14.53 0.70
N THR A 25 10.65 14.18 1.83
CA THR A 25 10.32 14.75 3.14
C THR A 25 11.18 15.94 3.47
N THR A 26 10.60 16.91 4.17
CA THR A 26 11.28 18.14 4.59
C THR A 26 11.43 18.17 6.10
N ASP A 27 12.42 18.93 6.57
CA ASP A 27 12.54 19.22 8.00
C ASP A 27 11.43 20.18 8.48
N GLY A 28 10.69 20.78 7.54
CA GLY A 28 9.52 21.62 7.78
C GLY A 28 9.82 22.78 8.71
N LEU A 29 9.00 22.95 9.75
CA LEU A 29 9.19 23.97 10.79
C LEU A 29 10.13 23.52 11.92
N TRP A 30 10.56 22.26 11.95
CA TRP A 30 11.36 21.69 13.04
C TRP A 30 12.70 22.37 13.29
N PRO A 31 13.48 22.81 12.29
CA PRO A 31 14.73 23.52 12.52
C PRO A 31 14.52 24.86 13.24
N PHE A 32 13.37 25.50 13.04
CA PHE A 32 13.05 26.79 13.69
C PHE A 32 12.61 26.62 15.16
N LEU A 33 12.18 25.41 15.54
CA LEU A 33 11.72 25.12 16.89
C LEU A 33 12.88 24.73 17.83
N GLY A 34 14.05 24.38 17.28
CA GLY A 34 15.26 24.01 18.02
C GLY A 34 15.11 22.82 18.96
N GLU A 35 16.21 22.17 19.31
CA GLU A 35 16.21 21.07 20.30
C GLU A 35 15.68 21.50 21.68
N ALA A 36 15.84 22.77 22.04
CA ALA A 36 15.41 23.33 23.32
C ALA A 36 13.88 23.42 23.46
N ASN A 37 13.13 23.50 22.35
CA ASN A 37 11.68 23.65 22.34
C ASN A 37 10.90 22.32 22.22
N LEU A 38 11.57 21.17 22.10
CA LEU A 38 10.94 19.86 22.15
C LEU A 38 10.17 19.61 23.45
N GLY A 39 10.47 20.33 24.52
CA GLY A 39 9.70 20.33 25.76
C GLY A 39 8.25 20.81 25.59
N PHE A 40 8.02 21.76 24.69
CA PHE A 40 6.68 22.27 24.37
C PHE A 40 5.89 21.28 23.49
N ALA A 41 6.57 20.50 22.65
CA ALA A 41 5.96 19.52 21.73
C ALA A 41 5.77 18.11 22.34
N ARG A 42 5.92 17.96 23.66
CA ARG A 42 5.81 16.66 24.33
C ARG A 42 4.39 16.15 24.51
N GLY A 43 3.36 16.99 24.33
CA GLY A 43 1.96 16.58 24.42
C GLY A 43 1.33 16.26 23.06
N ASP A 44 0.42 15.29 23.00
CA ASP A 44 -0.28 14.88 21.78
C ASP A 44 -0.95 16.07 21.06
N ALA A 45 -1.49 17.04 21.79
CA ALA A 45 -2.12 18.22 21.22
C ALA A 45 -1.13 19.13 20.47
N ALA A 46 0.05 19.39 21.06
CA ALA A 46 1.08 20.20 20.41
C ALA A 46 1.65 19.49 19.18
N ARG A 47 1.86 18.16 19.27
CA ARG A 47 2.30 17.34 18.16
C ARG A 47 1.28 17.34 17.01
N ASN A 48 -0.01 17.18 17.33
CA ASN A 48 -1.09 17.25 16.35
C ASN A 48 -1.10 18.61 15.63
N LEU A 49 -0.97 19.72 16.37
CA LEU A 49 -0.90 21.07 15.78
C LEU A 49 0.27 21.20 14.81
N LEU A 50 1.46 20.74 15.19
CA LEU A 50 2.65 20.78 14.33
C LEU A 50 2.47 19.92 13.06
N ASN A 51 1.89 18.75 13.18
CA ASN A 51 1.59 17.88 12.03
C ASN A 51 0.57 18.55 11.09
N GLN A 52 -0.47 19.20 11.63
CA GLN A 52 -1.43 19.97 10.82
C GLN A 52 -0.79 21.16 10.10
N MET A 53 0.11 21.88 10.79
CA MET A 53 0.85 22.99 10.17
C MET A 53 1.79 22.49 9.06
N SER A 54 2.51 21.39 9.29
CA SER A 54 3.38 20.77 8.29
C SER A 54 2.58 20.27 7.08
N ALA A 55 1.46 19.61 7.32
CA ALA A 55 0.53 19.16 6.26
C ALA A 55 -0.03 20.35 5.46
N SER A 56 -0.43 21.43 6.14
CA SER A 56 -0.91 22.65 5.47
C SER A 56 0.18 23.30 4.62
N LEU A 57 1.43 23.30 5.10
CA LEU A 57 2.57 23.77 4.34
C LEU A 57 2.82 22.91 3.09
N ALA A 58 2.75 21.58 3.22
CA ALA A 58 2.88 20.67 2.09
C ALA A 58 1.77 20.89 1.05
N LEU A 59 0.53 21.12 1.48
CA LEU A 59 -0.57 21.45 0.57
C LEU A 59 -0.37 22.81 -0.14
N ALA A 60 0.24 23.79 0.54
CA ALA A 60 0.46 25.14 0.01
C ALA A 60 1.69 25.24 -0.89
N SER A 61 2.77 24.48 -0.61
CA SER A 61 4.06 24.58 -1.30
C SER A 61 4.43 23.35 -2.14
N GLY A 62 3.70 22.24 -1.99
CA GLY A 62 4.09 20.94 -2.57
C GLY A 62 5.10 20.18 -1.70
N ALA A 63 5.52 19.01 -2.20
CA ALA A 63 6.60 18.19 -1.64
C ALA A 63 7.71 18.04 -2.67
N HIS A 64 8.92 18.44 -2.30
CA HIS A 64 10.07 18.47 -3.21
C HIS A 64 10.32 17.09 -3.86
N GLY A 65 10.50 17.09 -5.17
CA GLY A 65 10.73 15.84 -5.92
C GLY A 65 9.53 14.88 -5.99
N PHE A 66 8.35 15.33 -5.56
CA PHE A 66 7.12 14.55 -5.63
C PHE A 66 6.01 15.32 -6.34
N PHE A 67 5.51 16.41 -5.75
CA PHE A 67 4.47 17.23 -6.37
C PHE A 67 4.66 18.72 -6.09
N ALA A 68 4.21 19.55 -7.03
CA ALA A 68 4.23 21.00 -6.92
C ALA A 68 2.81 21.57 -7.06
N THR A 69 2.56 22.69 -6.38
CA THR A 69 1.30 23.41 -6.53
C THR A 69 1.21 24.06 -7.91
N ARG A 70 0.03 24.04 -8.51
CA ARG A 70 -0.21 24.77 -9.76
C ARG A 70 -0.35 26.27 -9.48
N PRO A 71 0.27 27.16 -10.29
CA PRO A 71 0.20 28.60 -10.08
C PRO A 71 -1.20 29.17 -10.29
N VAL A 72 -2.03 28.49 -11.12
CA VAL A 72 -3.43 28.86 -11.40
C VAL A 72 -4.31 27.71 -10.95
N ALA A 73 -5.31 28.02 -10.14
CA ALA A 73 -6.26 27.02 -9.65
C ALA A 73 -6.99 26.28 -10.80
N PRO A 74 -7.29 24.98 -10.66
CA PRO A 74 -7.92 24.16 -11.70
C PRO A 74 -9.21 24.75 -12.28
N TRP A 75 -9.99 25.44 -11.44
CA TRP A 75 -11.25 26.07 -11.83
C TRP A 75 -11.12 27.19 -12.87
N TRP A 76 -9.94 27.77 -13.00
CA TRP A 76 -9.60 28.86 -13.93
C TRP A 76 -8.85 28.37 -15.17
N GLN A 77 -8.61 27.06 -15.25
CA GLN A 77 -7.94 26.45 -16.40
C GLN A 77 -8.94 26.10 -17.49
N PRO A 78 -8.54 26.09 -18.78
CA PRO A 78 -9.39 25.66 -19.86
C PRO A 78 -9.84 24.21 -19.68
N GLY A 79 -11.14 23.95 -19.84
CA GLY A 79 -11.68 22.60 -19.75
C GLY A 79 -11.02 21.65 -20.76
N GLY A 80 -10.74 20.42 -20.35
CA GLY A 80 -10.07 19.41 -21.17
C GLY A 80 -8.54 19.41 -21.05
N THR A 81 -7.95 20.35 -20.31
CA THR A 81 -6.51 20.31 -20.00
C THR A 81 -6.24 19.54 -18.73
N ILE A 82 -5.02 18.98 -18.60
CA ILE A 82 -4.60 18.25 -17.41
C ILE A 82 -4.56 19.16 -16.18
N GLU A 83 -4.25 20.46 -16.38
CA GLU A 83 -4.21 21.48 -15.34
C GLU A 83 -5.60 21.75 -14.75
N ALA A 84 -6.66 21.57 -15.53
CA ALA A 84 -8.04 21.72 -15.07
C ALA A 84 -8.53 20.54 -14.23
N THR A 85 -7.80 19.41 -14.18
CA THR A 85 -8.26 18.16 -13.59
C THR A 85 -7.55 17.79 -12.29
N SER A 86 -6.59 18.60 -11.80
CA SER A 86 -5.85 18.30 -10.57
C SER A 86 -5.29 19.57 -9.90
N PHE A 87 -5.16 19.51 -8.58
CA PHE A 87 -4.59 20.60 -7.80
C PHE A 87 -3.07 20.71 -7.94
N TYR A 88 -2.40 19.58 -8.17
CA TYR A 88 -0.94 19.50 -8.17
C TYR A 88 -0.40 18.97 -9.50
N ASP A 89 0.84 19.30 -9.77
CA ASP A 89 1.66 18.72 -10.82
C ASP A 89 2.60 17.67 -10.23
N THR A 90 2.73 16.51 -10.88
CA THR A 90 3.58 15.39 -10.44
C THR A 90 4.75 15.13 -11.37
N GLY A 91 5.12 16.08 -12.21
CA GLY A 91 6.26 15.93 -13.14
C GLY A 91 7.60 15.68 -12.42
N ASP A 92 7.76 16.24 -11.21
CA ASP A 92 8.95 16.02 -10.39
C ASP A 92 9.07 14.58 -9.90
N LEU A 93 7.95 13.90 -9.63
CA LEU A 93 7.93 12.50 -9.24
C LEU A 93 8.54 11.61 -10.33
N LYS A 94 8.23 11.88 -11.61
CA LYS A 94 8.82 11.12 -12.71
C LYS A 94 10.34 11.17 -12.68
N ARG A 95 10.93 12.37 -12.56
CA ARG A 95 12.38 12.55 -12.46
C ARG A 95 13.00 11.87 -11.24
N THR A 96 12.29 11.90 -10.12
CA THR A 96 12.72 11.24 -8.89
C THR A 96 12.72 9.72 -9.05
N LEU A 97 11.69 9.14 -9.64
CA LEU A 97 11.60 7.72 -9.93
C LEU A 97 12.70 7.28 -10.92
N GLU A 98 12.91 8.02 -12.01
CA GLU A 98 13.96 7.72 -12.99
C GLU A 98 15.38 7.73 -12.37
N ARG A 99 15.59 8.55 -11.34
CA ARG A 99 16.88 8.62 -10.63
C ARG A 99 17.07 7.52 -9.60
N LEU A 100 16.01 7.11 -8.90
CA LEU A 100 16.10 6.24 -7.72
C LEU A 100 15.70 4.79 -7.99
N VAL A 101 15.07 4.51 -9.12
CA VAL A 101 14.61 3.18 -9.51
C VAL A 101 15.42 2.69 -10.71
N ASP A 102 16.04 1.54 -10.57
CA ASP A 102 16.66 0.81 -11.68
C ASP A 102 15.56 0.01 -12.41
N PHE A 103 14.93 0.66 -13.40
CA PHE A 103 13.86 0.04 -14.18
C PHE A 103 14.34 -1.11 -15.07
N ASP A 104 15.60 -1.10 -15.52
CA ASP A 104 16.17 -2.20 -16.30
C ASP A 104 16.27 -3.46 -15.44
N ARG A 105 16.77 -3.32 -14.23
CA ARG A 105 16.83 -4.41 -13.25
C ARG A 105 15.45 -4.87 -12.83
N LEU A 106 14.49 -3.95 -12.58
CA LEU A 106 13.12 -4.28 -12.26
C LEU A 106 12.48 -5.15 -13.33
N ASN A 107 12.69 -4.82 -14.60
CA ASN A 107 12.14 -5.53 -15.75
C ASN A 107 12.95 -6.78 -16.15
N ALA A 108 14.13 -7.01 -15.58
CA ALA A 108 14.95 -8.20 -15.85
C ALA A 108 14.32 -9.52 -15.35
N GLY A 109 13.22 -9.45 -14.60
CA GLY A 109 12.38 -10.61 -14.28
C GLY A 109 12.90 -11.52 -13.14
N THR A 110 13.86 -11.07 -12.34
CA THR A 110 14.30 -11.81 -11.14
C THR A 110 13.23 -11.82 -10.05
N GLU A 111 12.47 -10.75 -9.98
CA GLU A 111 11.35 -10.58 -9.06
C GLU A 111 10.12 -10.12 -9.85
N ARG A 112 8.93 -10.57 -9.44
CA ARG A 112 7.69 -10.09 -10.02
C ARG A 112 7.27 -8.80 -9.32
N PHE A 113 7.08 -7.75 -10.08
CA PHE A 113 6.56 -6.48 -9.60
C PHE A 113 5.24 -6.16 -10.28
N SER A 114 4.24 -5.74 -9.48
CA SER A 114 2.93 -5.34 -9.99
C SER A 114 2.46 -4.07 -9.30
N VAL A 115 1.85 -3.18 -10.05
CA VAL A 115 1.14 -2.00 -9.52
C VAL A 115 -0.30 -2.01 -10.01
N GLY A 116 -1.22 -1.58 -9.15
CA GLY A 116 -2.64 -1.47 -9.49
C GLY A 116 -3.03 -0.03 -9.78
N ALA A 117 -3.86 0.16 -10.78
CA ALA A 117 -4.44 1.45 -11.13
C ALA A 117 -5.89 1.30 -11.60
N VAL A 118 -6.65 2.40 -11.60
CA VAL A 118 -8.03 2.42 -12.08
C VAL A 118 -8.08 3.15 -13.41
N ASN A 119 -8.58 2.49 -14.45
CA ASN A 119 -8.85 3.16 -15.73
C ASN A 119 -9.99 4.17 -15.56
N VAL A 120 -9.72 5.44 -15.84
CA VAL A 120 -10.66 6.55 -15.58
C VAL A 120 -11.93 6.44 -16.38
N ARG A 121 -11.84 5.95 -17.62
CA ARG A 121 -12.98 5.86 -18.53
C ARG A 121 -13.93 4.71 -18.18
N THR A 122 -13.37 3.56 -17.78
CA THR A 122 -14.15 2.34 -17.54
C THR A 122 -14.48 2.09 -16.07
N GLY A 123 -13.72 2.71 -15.14
CA GLY A 123 -13.77 2.42 -13.72
C GLY A 123 -13.17 1.06 -13.32
N ASN A 124 -12.60 0.33 -14.29
CA ASN A 124 -12.04 -0.99 -14.04
C ASN A 124 -10.65 -0.88 -13.39
N PHE A 125 -10.41 -1.79 -12.44
CA PHE A 125 -9.09 -1.98 -11.86
C PHE A 125 -8.18 -2.75 -12.83
N VAL A 126 -6.97 -2.26 -13.03
CA VAL A 126 -5.97 -2.85 -13.93
C VAL A 126 -4.66 -3.07 -13.17
N TYR A 127 -3.98 -4.17 -13.48
CA TYR A 127 -2.63 -4.43 -12.99
C TYR A 127 -1.60 -4.26 -14.10
N PHE A 128 -0.60 -3.43 -13.87
CA PHE A 128 0.62 -3.40 -14.65
C PHE A 128 1.65 -4.29 -13.96
N ASP A 129 2.12 -5.31 -14.64
CA ASP A 129 2.90 -6.41 -14.05
C ASP A 129 4.09 -6.75 -14.94
N THR A 130 5.27 -6.97 -14.35
CA THR A 130 6.50 -7.29 -15.10
C THR A 130 6.42 -8.57 -15.95
N THR A 131 5.41 -9.43 -15.70
CA THR A 131 5.18 -10.62 -16.54
C THR A 131 4.48 -10.30 -17.87
N THR A 132 3.83 -9.13 -17.96
CA THR A 132 2.99 -8.76 -19.12
C THR A 132 3.33 -7.37 -19.66
N HIS A 133 4.00 -6.53 -18.90
CA HIS A 133 4.35 -5.16 -19.26
C HIS A 133 5.82 -4.86 -18.98
N THR A 134 6.42 -3.99 -19.76
CA THR A 134 7.65 -3.30 -19.37
C THR A 134 7.29 -2.15 -18.46
N ILE A 135 7.58 -2.28 -17.17
CA ILE A 135 7.24 -1.27 -16.17
C ILE A 135 8.10 -0.01 -16.39
N ARG A 136 7.45 1.13 -16.38
CA ARG A 136 8.03 2.47 -16.53
C ARG A 136 7.56 3.36 -15.39
N PRO A 137 8.19 4.55 -15.20
CA PRO A 137 7.77 5.51 -14.16
C PRO A 137 6.27 5.81 -14.19
N GLU A 138 5.67 5.91 -15.37
CA GLU A 138 4.25 6.23 -15.53
C GLU A 138 3.34 5.20 -14.86
N HIS A 139 3.68 3.92 -14.88
CA HIS A 139 2.90 2.87 -14.23
C HIS A 139 2.91 3.04 -12.69
N VAL A 140 4.08 3.38 -12.12
CA VAL A 140 4.22 3.66 -10.69
C VAL A 140 3.46 4.94 -10.32
N MET A 141 3.57 5.99 -11.13
CA MET A 141 2.84 7.24 -10.95
C MET A 141 1.33 7.05 -11.02
N ALA A 142 0.83 6.25 -11.97
CA ALA A 142 -0.59 5.94 -12.11
C ALA A 142 -1.16 5.27 -10.86
N SER A 143 -0.38 4.36 -10.24
CA SER A 143 -0.77 3.66 -9.02
C SER A 143 -0.90 4.58 -7.79
N GLY A 144 -0.30 5.76 -7.81
CA GLY A 144 -0.38 6.77 -6.75
C GLY A 144 -1.07 8.08 -7.16
N ALA A 145 -1.71 8.12 -8.33
CA ALA A 145 -2.38 9.30 -8.87
C ALA A 145 -3.78 9.50 -8.25
N LEU A 146 -3.83 9.88 -6.96
CA LEU A 146 -5.09 10.03 -6.22
C LEU A 146 -5.80 11.34 -6.58
N PRO A 147 -6.99 11.29 -7.21
CA PRO A 147 -7.78 12.48 -7.51
C PRO A 147 -8.45 13.05 -6.24
N PRO A 148 -8.75 14.35 -6.20
CA PRO A 148 -8.45 15.40 -7.19
C PRO A 148 -7.05 16.02 -6.98
N GLY A 149 -6.25 15.48 -6.05
CA GLY A 149 -4.91 15.99 -5.77
C GLY A 149 -4.01 15.89 -7.00
N PHE A 150 -3.85 14.70 -7.52
CA PHE A 150 -2.94 14.40 -8.62
C PHE A 150 -3.67 14.15 -9.95
N PRO A 151 -3.03 14.51 -11.08
CA PRO A 151 -3.60 14.29 -12.39
C PRO A 151 -3.65 12.80 -12.74
N ALA A 152 -4.60 12.43 -13.61
CA ALA A 152 -4.56 11.11 -14.22
C ALA A 152 -3.28 10.96 -15.07
N ILE A 153 -2.72 9.77 -15.06
CA ILE A 153 -1.52 9.45 -15.85
C ILE A 153 -1.95 8.74 -17.13
N GLU A 154 -1.49 9.26 -18.28
CA GLU A 154 -1.71 8.63 -19.57
C GLU A 154 -0.73 7.49 -19.82
N ILE A 155 -1.25 6.31 -20.14
CA ILE A 155 -0.50 5.13 -20.54
C ILE A 155 -1.20 4.53 -21.76
N GLU A 156 -0.51 4.51 -22.90
CA GLU A 156 -0.99 3.91 -24.17
C GLU A 156 -2.35 4.47 -24.63
N GLY A 157 -2.59 5.79 -24.44
CA GLY A 157 -3.80 6.48 -24.84
C GLY A 157 -4.99 6.34 -23.87
N GLU A 158 -4.83 5.65 -22.77
CA GLU A 158 -5.81 5.57 -21.69
C GLU A 158 -5.30 6.29 -20.44
N HIS A 159 -6.23 6.77 -19.60
CA HIS A 159 -5.91 7.54 -18.41
C HIS A 159 -6.18 6.72 -17.15
N TYR A 160 -5.28 6.82 -16.18
CA TYR A 160 -5.33 6.01 -14.96
C TYR A 160 -5.20 6.86 -13.70
N TRP A 161 -5.96 6.51 -12.69
CA TRP A 161 -5.89 7.00 -11.32
C TRP A 161 -5.42 5.91 -10.36
N ASP A 162 -5.15 6.34 -9.13
CA ASP A 162 -4.71 5.50 -8.01
C ASP A 162 -5.59 4.24 -7.83
N GLY A 163 -4.93 3.09 -7.76
CA GLY A 163 -5.57 1.81 -7.47
C GLY A 163 -6.26 1.78 -6.11
N GLY A 164 -5.82 2.60 -5.16
CA GLY A 164 -6.40 2.73 -3.84
C GLY A 164 -7.86 3.20 -3.82
N LEU A 165 -8.37 3.78 -4.92
CA LEU A 165 -9.80 4.06 -5.10
C LEU A 165 -10.67 2.78 -5.03
N VAL A 166 -10.11 1.63 -5.40
CA VAL A 166 -10.81 0.34 -5.47
C VAL A 166 -10.24 -0.66 -4.49
N SER A 167 -8.91 -0.82 -4.42
CA SER A 167 -8.26 -1.81 -3.56
C SER A 167 -6.85 -1.39 -3.18
N ASN A 168 -6.56 -1.37 -1.86
CA ASN A 168 -5.23 -1.07 -1.32
C ASN A 168 -4.39 -2.33 -1.02
N THR A 169 -5.01 -3.50 -0.82
CA THR A 169 -4.33 -4.76 -0.52
C THR A 169 -4.85 -5.88 -1.42
N PRO A 170 -4.40 -5.94 -2.68
CA PRO A 170 -4.95 -6.85 -3.69
C PRO A 170 -4.45 -8.30 -3.50
N LEU A 171 -4.81 -8.95 -2.38
CA LEU A 171 -4.43 -10.33 -2.06
C LEU A 171 -4.80 -11.31 -3.18
N GLN A 172 -5.95 -11.10 -3.81
CA GLN A 172 -6.45 -12.00 -4.86
C GLN A 172 -5.47 -12.05 -6.05
N TRP A 173 -4.85 -10.93 -6.42
CA TRP A 173 -3.85 -10.89 -7.49
C TRP A 173 -2.65 -11.79 -7.22
N VAL A 174 -2.17 -11.79 -5.97
CA VAL A 174 -1.06 -12.65 -5.55
C VAL A 174 -1.48 -14.11 -5.50
N ALA A 175 -2.67 -14.38 -4.97
CA ALA A 175 -3.18 -15.74 -4.77
C ALA A 175 -3.58 -16.46 -6.07
N ASP A 176 -4.02 -15.71 -7.09
CA ASP A 176 -4.39 -16.26 -8.39
C ASP A 176 -3.21 -16.31 -9.38
N ALA A 177 -2.02 -15.89 -8.96
CA ALA A 177 -0.81 -15.98 -9.78
C ALA A 177 -0.54 -17.43 -10.23
N GLN A 178 -0.13 -17.60 -11.48
CA GLN A 178 0.22 -18.90 -12.06
C GLN A 178 1.73 -18.99 -12.33
N PRO A 179 2.34 -20.14 -12.06
CA PRO A 179 1.80 -21.28 -11.32
C PRO A 179 1.61 -20.98 -9.83
N ARG A 180 0.54 -21.47 -9.22
CA ARG A 180 0.31 -21.32 -7.76
C ARG A 180 1.44 -21.96 -6.98
N ARG A 181 1.85 -21.30 -5.91
CA ARG A 181 2.94 -21.75 -5.02
C ARG A 181 2.52 -21.66 -3.56
N ASP A 182 3.17 -22.44 -2.69
CA ASP A 182 3.10 -22.19 -1.25
C ASP A 182 3.60 -20.76 -1.00
N THR A 183 2.82 -19.97 -0.28
CA THR A 183 3.02 -18.51 -0.24
C THR A 183 3.01 -17.99 1.18
N LEU A 184 4.02 -17.20 1.52
CA LEU A 184 4.02 -16.31 2.67
C LEU A 184 3.76 -14.88 2.15
N ALA A 185 2.61 -14.32 2.48
CA ALA A 185 2.21 -12.98 2.05
C ALA A 185 2.16 -12.01 3.23
N PHE A 186 2.83 -10.88 3.10
CA PHE A 186 2.73 -9.76 4.01
C PHE A 186 1.77 -8.72 3.40
N GLN A 187 0.69 -8.41 4.10
CA GLN A 187 -0.25 -7.35 3.74
C GLN A 187 -0.02 -6.15 4.65
N VAL A 188 0.50 -5.08 4.08
CA VAL A 188 0.72 -3.82 4.79
C VAL A 188 -0.51 -2.94 4.58
N ASP A 189 -1.18 -2.57 5.68
CA ASP A 189 -2.35 -1.70 5.67
C ASP A 189 -2.06 -0.44 6.50
N LEU A 190 -2.09 0.71 5.85
CA LEU A 190 -1.78 2.01 6.48
C LEU A 190 -2.98 2.61 7.22
N TRP A 191 -4.17 2.00 7.06
CA TRP A 191 -5.42 2.47 7.66
C TRP A 191 -6.11 1.34 8.39
N SER A 192 -6.35 1.52 9.69
CA SER A 192 -7.07 0.53 10.48
C SER A 192 -8.58 0.65 10.27
N ALA A 193 -9.24 -0.45 9.89
CA ALA A 193 -10.71 -0.51 9.90
C ALA A 193 -11.29 -0.44 11.33
N ARG A 194 -10.52 -0.88 12.34
CA ARG A 194 -10.89 -0.76 13.76
C ARG A 194 -10.51 0.62 14.29
N GLY A 195 -11.35 1.22 15.10
CA GLY A 195 -11.10 2.50 15.75
C GLY A 195 -12.19 2.80 16.78
N GLU A 196 -11.94 3.80 17.60
CA GLU A 196 -12.89 4.24 18.61
C GLU A 196 -14.01 5.12 18.01
N PHE A 197 -15.09 5.29 18.79
CA PHE A 197 -16.16 6.20 18.42
C PHE A 197 -15.66 7.65 18.51
N PRO A 198 -15.81 8.46 17.45
CA PRO A 198 -15.31 9.83 17.42
C PRO A 198 -16.08 10.75 18.38
N ARG A 199 -15.37 11.68 19.02
CA ARG A 199 -15.89 12.61 20.02
C ARG A 199 -16.09 14.03 19.51
N ASN A 200 -15.51 14.36 18.35
CA ASN A 200 -15.60 15.67 17.71
C ASN A 200 -15.52 15.55 16.19
N MET A 201 -15.82 16.64 15.47
CA MET A 201 -15.88 16.63 14.00
C MET A 201 -14.53 16.27 13.33
N LEU A 202 -13.40 16.63 13.91
CA LEU A 202 -12.11 16.28 13.37
C LEU A 202 -11.85 14.76 13.45
N GLU A 203 -12.24 14.16 14.57
CA GLU A 203 -12.20 12.70 14.73
C GLU A 203 -13.20 11.99 13.82
N VAL A 204 -14.40 12.59 13.57
CA VAL A 204 -15.35 12.06 12.57
C VAL A 204 -14.73 12.02 11.18
N MET A 205 -14.10 13.11 10.73
CA MET A 205 -13.44 13.17 9.42
C MET A 205 -12.27 12.15 9.33
N THR A 206 -11.50 12.02 10.41
CA THR A 206 -10.42 11.04 10.49
C THR A 206 -10.97 9.62 10.40
N ARG A 207 -12.01 9.32 11.17
CA ARG A 207 -12.63 7.99 11.23
C ARG A 207 -13.30 7.59 9.91
N GLU A 208 -13.99 8.53 9.27
CA GLU A 208 -14.58 8.31 7.93
C GLU A 208 -13.50 7.92 6.92
N LYS A 209 -12.38 8.63 6.94
CA LYS A 209 -11.24 8.39 6.06
C LYS A 209 -10.59 7.03 6.36
N GLU A 210 -10.40 6.67 7.62
CA GLU A 210 -9.90 5.35 8.02
C GLU A 210 -10.79 4.22 7.50
N ILE A 211 -12.11 4.34 7.63
CA ILE A 211 -13.06 3.34 7.14
C ILE A 211 -13.03 3.25 5.62
N ARG A 212 -12.95 4.39 4.93
CA ARG A 212 -12.94 4.46 3.47
C ARG A 212 -11.69 3.83 2.88
N TYR A 213 -10.52 4.14 3.43
CA TYR A 213 -9.23 3.70 2.90
C TYR A 213 -8.68 2.45 3.55
N SER A 214 -9.29 1.95 4.65
CA SER A 214 -8.93 0.63 5.15
C SER A 214 -9.22 -0.38 4.05
N SER A 215 -8.26 -1.24 3.77
CA SER A 215 -8.34 -2.22 2.68
C SER A 215 -9.36 -3.31 2.92
N ARG A 216 -10.13 -3.23 4.01
CA ARG A 216 -10.97 -4.35 4.44
C ARG A 216 -10.20 -5.67 4.43
N THR A 217 -8.92 -5.58 4.76
CA THR A 217 -7.93 -6.66 4.68
C THR A 217 -8.45 -7.95 5.32
N ARG A 218 -9.13 -7.83 6.46
CA ARG A 218 -9.75 -9.00 7.12
C ARG A 218 -10.88 -9.60 6.28
N ALA A 219 -11.76 -8.80 5.73
CA ALA A 219 -12.86 -9.29 4.88
C ALA A 219 -12.32 -9.95 3.59
N GLY A 220 -11.30 -9.34 2.97
CA GLY A 220 -10.61 -9.92 1.82
C GLY A 220 -9.93 -11.25 2.15
N THR A 221 -9.31 -11.34 3.33
CA THR A 221 -8.69 -12.58 3.83
C THR A 221 -9.73 -13.66 4.12
N ASP A 222 -10.88 -13.31 4.72
CA ASP A 222 -11.96 -14.25 4.99
C ASP A 222 -12.57 -14.80 3.70
N GLN A 223 -12.76 -13.93 2.70
CA GLN A 223 -13.18 -14.33 1.37
C GLN A 223 -12.15 -15.28 0.72
N PHE A 224 -10.86 -14.96 0.82
CA PHE A 224 -9.80 -15.83 0.31
C PHE A 224 -9.80 -17.19 1.00
N LYS A 225 -9.92 -17.25 2.32
CA LYS A 225 -10.04 -18.52 3.08
C LYS A 225 -11.23 -19.34 2.62
N HIS A 226 -12.38 -18.69 2.40
CA HIS A 226 -13.57 -19.38 1.91
C HIS A 226 -13.32 -20.00 0.52
N VAL A 227 -12.79 -19.26 -0.41
CA VAL A 227 -12.43 -19.74 -1.75
C VAL A 227 -11.42 -20.88 -1.68
N GLN A 228 -10.38 -20.74 -0.82
CA GLN A 228 -9.36 -21.77 -0.69
C GLN A 228 -9.92 -23.08 -0.10
N ARG A 229 -10.85 -23.01 0.86
CA ARG A 229 -11.58 -24.20 1.34
C ARG A 229 -12.30 -24.91 0.22
N LEU A 230 -13.01 -24.17 -0.63
CA LEU A 230 -13.71 -24.73 -1.78
C LEU A 230 -12.74 -25.36 -2.79
N ARG A 231 -11.63 -24.69 -3.13
CA ARG A 231 -10.59 -25.21 -4.02
C ARG A 231 -10.02 -26.53 -3.53
N ARG A 232 -9.74 -26.64 -2.23
CA ARG A 232 -9.24 -27.88 -1.61
C ARG A 232 -10.29 -28.97 -1.56
N ALA A 233 -11.55 -28.64 -1.27
CA ALA A 233 -12.66 -29.60 -1.29
C ALA A 233 -12.86 -30.17 -2.70
N VAL A 234 -12.84 -29.34 -3.73
CA VAL A 234 -12.90 -29.76 -5.14
C VAL A 234 -11.72 -30.67 -5.48
N ALA A 235 -10.50 -30.35 -5.04
CA ALA A 235 -9.33 -31.20 -5.23
C ALA A 235 -9.53 -32.59 -4.65
N GLY A 236 -10.04 -32.69 -3.41
CA GLY A 236 -10.31 -33.94 -2.74
C GLY A 236 -11.47 -34.72 -3.37
N LEU A 237 -12.47 -34.04 -3.93
CA LEU A 237 -13.57 -34.66 -4.64
C LEU A 237 -13.10 -35.29 -5.98
N LEU A 238 -12.35 -34.49 -6.78
CA LEU A 238 -11.84 -34.97 -8.07
C LEU A 238 -10.95 -36.23 -7.96
N GLU A 239 -10.19 -36.35 -6.86
CA GLU A 239 -9.38 -37.56 -6.62
C GLU A 239 -10.21 -38.81 -6.33
N LYS A 240 -11.39 -38.63 -5.74
CA LYS A 240 -12.30 -39.74 -5.40
C LYS A 240 -13.22 -40.13 -6.54
N LEU A 241 -13.22 -39.38 -7.65
CA LEU A 241 -14.06 -39.71 -8.80
C LEU A 241 -13.65 -41.03 -9.42
N PRO A 242 -14.62 -41.89 -9.79
CA PRO A 242 -14.41 -43.04 -10.66
C PRO A 242 -13.79 -42.62 -12.00
N ASP A 243 -13.12 -43.57 -12.69
CA ASP A 243 -12.34 -43.24 -13.90
C ASP A 243 -13.21 -42.73 -15.06
N ASP A 244 -14.44 -43.19 -15.15
CA ASP A 244 -15.43 -42.74 -16.13
C ASP A 244 -15.86 -41.28 -15.93
N LEU A 245 -15.90 -40.80 -14.69
CA LEU A 245 -16.26 -39.41 -14.36
C LEU A 245 -15.07 -38.46 -14.33
N ARG A 246 -13.85 -38.97 -14.21
CA ARG A 246 -12.64 -38.13 -14.17
C ARG A 246 -12.42 -37.28 -15.41
N ASN A 247 -12.92 -37.76 -16.55
CA ASN A 247 -12.80 -37.10 -17.84
C ASN A 247 -14.10 -36.44 -18.30
N SER A 248 -15.11 -36.37 -17.44
CA SER A 248 -16.35 -35.66 -17.75
C SER A 248 -16.11 -34.15 -17.98
N PRO A 249 -16.95 -33.46 -18.75
CA PRO A 249 -16.85 -32.03 -18.99
C PRO A 249 -16.83 -31.23 -17.68
N GLU A 250 -17.59 -31.63 -16.68
CA GLU A 250 -17.66 -30.97 -15.38
C GLU A 250 -16.33 -31.10 -14.61
N ALA A 251 -15.75 -32.32 -14.63
CA ALA A 251 -14.45 -32.56 -14.00
C ALA A 251 -13.33 -31.71 -14.67
N GLN A 252 -13.36 -31.63 -16.01
CA GLN A 252 -12.42 -30.80 -16.76
C GLN A 252 -12.57 -29.30 -16.44
N LEU A 253 -13.81 -28.82 -16.32
CA LEU A 253 -14.10 -27.43 -15.93
C LEU A 253 -13.59 -27.10 -14.52
N LEU A 254 -13.65 -28.06 -13.60
CA LEU A 254 -13.24 -27.84 -12.20
C LEU A 254 -11.72 -27.94 -11.99
N ARG A 255 -10.98 -28.65 -12.85
CA ARG A 255 -9.52 -28.83 -12.70
C ARG A 255 -8.72 -27.54 -12.54
N PRO A 256 -8.96 -26.46 -13.33
CA PRO A 256 -8.23 -25.20 -13.15
C PRO A 256 -8.52 -24.50 -11.82
N ALA A 257 -9.68 -24.80 -11.20
CA ALA A 257 -10.06 -24.22 -9.91
C ALA A 257 -9.35 -24.89 -8.72
N VAL A 258 -8.78 -26.10 -8.91
CA VAL A 258 -8.10 -26.85 -7.84
C VAL A 258 -6.87 -26.09 -7.34
N ASP A 259 -6.75 -26.02 -6.02
CA ASP A 259 -5.56 -25.51 -5.37
C ASP A 259 -5.28 -26.27 -4.07
N ARG A 260 -4.10 -26.84 -3.95
CA ARG A 260 -3.61 -27.55 -2.75
C ARG A 260 -2.47 -26.80 -2.07
N LYS A 261 -2.10 -25.64 -2.60
CA LYS A 261 -1.05 -24.83 -2.01
C LYS A 261 -1.48 -24.29 -0.64
N VAL A 262 -0.52 -23.87 0.12
CA VAL A 262 -0.74 -23.34 1.46
C VAL A 262 -0.28 -21.90 1.53
N TYR A 263 -0.93 -21.13 2.39
CA TYR A 263 -0.76 -19.69 2.46
C TYR A 263 -0.64 -19.25 3.91
N ASN A 264 0.43 -18.54 4.23
CA ASN A 264 0.54 -17.73 5.44
C ASN A 264 0.27 -16.28 5.08
N LEU A 265 -0.75 -15.69 5.68
CA LEU A 265 -1.15 -14.31 5.46
C LEU A 265 -0.84 -13.51 6.73
N VAL A 266 0.12 -12.60 6.64
CA VAL A 266 0.54 -11.76 7.74
C VAL A 266 0.00 -10.36 7.54
N HIS A 267 -0.81 -9.89 8.49
CA HIS A 267 -1.33 -8.53 8.49
C HIS A 267 -0.40 -7.61 9.29
N LEU A 268 0.17 -6.62 8.63
CA LEU A 268 0.89 -5.51 9.23
C LEU A 268 0.00 -4.26 9.12
N ILE A 269 -0.88 -4.09 10.11
CA ILE A 269 -1.85 -2.98 10.12
C ILE A 269 -1.29 -1.88 11.00
N TYR A 270 -1.05 -0.71 10.40
CA TYR A 270 -0.52 0.44 11.11
C TYR A 270 -1.53 0.97 12.13
N GLY A 271 -1.12 1.00 13.39
CA GLY A 271 -1.86 1.66 14.47
C GLY A 271 -1.48 3.13 14.57
N ALA A 272 -2.33 4.02 14.06
CA ALA A 272 -2.09 5.45 14.13
C ALA A 272 -1.95 5.94 15.59
N ARG A 273 -1.08 6.91 15.82
CA ARG A 273 -0.90 7.56 17.12
C ARG A 273 -2.03 8.56 17.38
N ASN A 274 -2.32 8.85 18.65
CA ASN A 274 -3.39 9.79 19.04
C ASN A 274 -3.22 11.20 18.45
N TYR A 275 -2.00 11.60 18.16
CA TYR A 275 -1.68 12.91 17.55
C TYR A 275 -1.70 12.88 16.01
N GLU A 276 -1.83 11.73 15.38
CA GLU A 276 -2.00 11.61 13.94
C GLU A 276 -3.47 11.78 13.60
N GLY A 277 -3.76 12.89 12.96
CA GLY A 277 -5.11 13.21 12.56
C GLY A 277 -5.40 12.85 11.11
N HIS A 278 -6.43 13.47 10.60
CA HIS A 278 -6.90 13.38 9.23
C HIS A 278 -5.83 13.70 8.14
N SER A 279 -4.79 14.45 8.51
CA SER A 279 -3.72 14.91 7.60
C SER A 279 -2.55 13.94 7.42
N LYS A 280 -2.56 12.77 8.07
CA LYS A 280 -1.40 11.87 8.10
C LYS A 280 -0.91 11.38 6.73
N ASP A 281 -1.74 11.36 5.70
CA ASP A 281 -1.42 10.93 4.34
C ASP A 281 -0.80 12.03 3.45
N TYR A 282 -0.85 13.28 3.89
CA TYR A 282 -0.20 14.42 3.22
C TYR A 282 0.68 15.24 4.17
N GLU A 283 1.08 14.66 5.29
CA GLU A 283 2.07 15.20 6.22
C GLU A 283 3.47 14.68 5.83
N PHE A 284 4.28 15.55 5.21
CA PHE A 284 5.59 15.21 4.64
C PHE A 284 6.76 15.69 5.51
N SER A 285 6.61 15.78 6.85
CA SER A 285 7.75 16.08 7.70
C SER A 285 8.69 14.88 7.84
N ARG A 286 9.98 15.17 7.94
CA ARG A 286 11.01 14.17 8.20
C ARG A 286 10.76 13.41 9.48
N VAL A 287 10.26 14.08 10.50
CA VAL A 287 10.02 13.48 11.83
C VAL A 287 8.92 12.44 11.76
N SER A 288 7.79 12.75 11.11
CA SER A 288 6.70 11.76 10.93
C SER A 288 7.15 10.59 10.07
N MET A 289 7.90 10.83 9.00
CA MET A 289 8.46 9.76 8.18
C MET A 289 9.35 8.82 9.00
N GLU A 290 10.27 9.36 9.81
CA GLU A 290 11.14 8.52 10.65
C GLU A 290 10.37 7.75 11.73
N GLU A 291 9.31 8.31 12.28
CA GLU A 291 8.44 7.63 13.23
C GLU A 291 7.68 6.46 12.58
N HIS A 292 7.10 6.68 11.40
CA HIS A 292 6.44 5.63 10.63
C HIS A 292 7.42 4.52 10.23
N TRP A 293 8.63 4.89 9.79
CA TRP A 293 9.68 3.93 9.46
C TRP A 293 10.05 3.04 10.64
N ARG A 294 10.26 3.66 11.82
CA ARG A 294 10.56 2.92 13.05
C ARG A 294 9.40 2.03 13.48
N ALA A 295 8.15 2.52 13.38
CA ALA A 295 6.97 1.73 13.70
C ALA A 295 6.89 0.47 12.82
N GLY A 296 6.98 0.63 11.49
CA GLY A 296 6.96 -0.49 10.56
C GLY A 296 8.10 -1.49 10.80
N TYR A 297 9.32 -0.99 11.09
CA TYR A 297 10.46 -1.84 11.44
C TYR A 297 10.20 -2.67 12.71
N HIS A 298 9.65 -2.05 13.76
CA HIS A 298 9.34 -2.76 14.99
C HIS A 298 8.22 -3.79 14.80
N ASP A 299 7.19 -3.47 14.01
CA ASP A 299 6.09 -4.38 13.71
C ASP A 299 6.58 -5.60 12.93
N ALA A 300 7.39 -5.39 11.90
CA ALA A 300 8.01 -6.48 11.15
C ALA A 300 8.90 -7.36 12.05
N ARG A 301 9.74 -6.75 12.87
CA ARG A 301 10.60 -7.50 13.82
C ARG A 301 9.80 -8.28 14.86
N ARG A 302 8.71 -7.71 15.38
CA ARG A 302 7.83 -8.42 16.32
C ARG A 302 7.22 -9.63 15.64
N THR A 303 6.67 -9.47 14.46
CA THR A 303 6.07 -10.53 13.65
C THR A 303 7.05 -11.67 13.39
N LEU A 304 8.29 -11.37 13.00
CA LEU A 304 9.29 -12.38 12.69
C LEU A 304 9.85 -13.13 13.94
N ARG A 305 9.54 -12.69 15.16
CA ARG A 305 9.84 -13.47 16.38
C ARG A 305 8.91 -14.66 16.56
N HIS A 306 7.74 -14.62 15.96
CA HIS A 306 6.78 -15.71 15.93
C HIS A 306 7.15 -16.67 14.81
N ARG A 307 7.87 -17.76 15.15
CA ARG A 307 8.38 -18.72 14.16
C ARG A 307 7.30 -19.39 13.35
N GLU A 308 6.12 -19.56 13.94
CA GLU A 308 4.92 -20.10 13.31
C GLU A 308 4.49 -19.35 12.04
N VAL A 309 4.86 -18.06 11.92
CA VAL A 309 4.63 -17.25 10.70
C VAL A 309 5.35 -17.85 9.48
N LEU A 310 6.51 -18.46 9.70
CA LEU A 310 7.36 -19.06 8.66
C LEU A 310 7.07 -20.55 8.46
N GLU A 311 6.26 -21.18 9.33
CA GLU A 311 5.96 -22.58 9.24
C GLU A 311 4.86 -22.85 8.22
N ARG A 312 4.97 -23.98 7.51
CA ARG A 312 3.98 -24.35 6.51
C ARG A 312 2.64 -24.71 7.17
N PRO A 313 1.51 -24.11 6.76
CA PRO A 313 0.19 -24.44 7.28
C PRO A 313 -0.14 -25.93 7.16
N THR A 314 -0.61 -26.53 8.26
CA THR A 314 -1.00 -27.93 8.35
C THR A 314 -2.51 -28.13 8.50
N ASN A 315 -3.28 -27.05 8.65
CA ASN A 315 -4.73 -27.09 8.80
C ASN A 315 -5.43 -27.52 7.49
N HIS A 316 -6.69 -27.96 7.60
CA HIS A 316 -7.48 -28.39 6.45
C HIS A 316 -7.70 -27.30 5.41
N GLU A 317 -7.75 -26.05 5.82
CA GLU A 317 -7.94 -24.89 4.92
C GLU A 317 -6.69 -24.61 4.11
N GLY A 318 -5.50 -24.96 4.63
CA GLY A 318 -4.21 -24.63 4.05
C GLY A 318 -3.90 -23.12 4.13
N VAL A 319 -4.56 -22.40 5.04
CA VAL A 319 -4.38 -20.97 5.23
C VAL A 319 -4.26 -20.64 6.72
N PHE A 320 -3.17 -20.00 7.12
CA PHE A 320 -3.07 -19.32 8.41
C PHE A 320 -3.06 -17.81 8.20
N THR A 321 -3.66 -17.10 9.17
CA THR A 321 -3.65 -15.63 9.21
C THR A 321 -3.04 -15.19 10.52
N PHE A 322 -2.10 -14.27 10.44
CA PHE A 322 -1.41 -13.68 11.59
C PHE A 322 -1.72 -12.19 11.62
N ASP A 323 -2.38 -11.74 12.69
CA ASP A 323 -2.65 -10.34 13.00
C ASP A 323 -2.01 -10.06 14.37
N LEU A 324 -0.71 -9.76 14.35
CA LEU A 324 0.11 -9.60 15.54
C LEU A 324 0.21 -8.14 16.02
N ALA A 325 -0.57 -7.24 15.43
CA ALA A 325 -0.69 -5.85 15.90
C ALA A 325 -1.36 -5.78 17.28
N ILE A 326 -2.11 -6.82 17.63
CA ILE A 326 -2.74 -6.99 18.93
C ILE A 326 -1.88 -8.01 19.68
N ASP A 327 -0.93 -7.55 20.50
CA ASP A 327 -0.22 -8.41 21.45
C ASP A 327 -1.24 -9.18 22.28
N GLY A 328 -1.55 -10.44 21.92
CA GLY A 328 -2.16 -11.45 22.76
C GLY A 328 -3.22 -11.02 23.78
N ARG A 329 -3.91 -9.93 23.55
CA ARG A 329 -4.98 -9.40 24.39
C ARG A 329 -6.28 -9.38 23.59
N GLU A 330 -6.85 -10.52 23.37
CA GLU A 330 -8.28 -10.74 23.31
C GLU A 330 -8.72 -11.42 24.60
#